data_0195cb93495b102d898d670f60d9cfa4
#
_entry.id   0195cb93495b102d898d670f60d9cfa4
#
_cell.length_a   1.000
_cell.length_b   1.000
_cell.length_c   1.000
_cell.angle_alpha   90.00
_cell.angle_beta   90.00
_cell.angle_gamma   90.00
#
_symmetry.space_group_name_H-M   'P 1'
#
loop_
_entity.id
_entity.type
_entity.pdbx_description
1 polymer ?
#
loop_
_entity_poly.entity_id
_entity_poly.type
_entity_poly.pdbx_seq_one_letter_code
_entity_poly.pdbx_strand_id
1 'polypeptide(L)'
;MRTILSFVLYLLPFAFVEAQSPLHVVALGDSNTWLAGDSCTNPRGWITVFKELMQPASCHSYARSGATWTHTEATKYNPKENIEVLGDDNVIYNQVMRLREDCAAGSKPLPDLILIMAGTNDTWFSARRPKAFTQTASEVCKDTQTAYSHLQPHEVQSLAGAVRYNCELLRMLNPSATIVLITPMQATKVSEEAMRKTGDVIAECGHLLHLPIIRLDDVGITRKQEQQHLTYTTDGVHTNLEGARLVGETIKLKVDSLKFKVSL
;
A
#
# COMPACT_ATOMS: atom_id res chain seq x y z
N MET A 1 -28.36 -3.48 -73.57
CA MET A 1 -27.22 -3.49 -72.63
C MET A 1 -27.77 -3.07 -71.26
N ARG A 2 -27.82 -3.99 -70.27
CA ARG A 2 -28.23 -3.71 -68.89
C ARG A 2 -26.96 -3.70 -68.05
N THR A 3 -26.57 -2.51 -67.52
CA THR A 3 -25.44 -2.35 -66.64
C THR A 3 -25.85 -2.72 -65.20
N ILE A 4 -25.25 -3.79 -64.65
CA ILE A 4 -25.45 -4.17 -63.25
C ILE A 4 -24.45 -3.39 -62.43
N LEU A 5 -24.94 -2.51 -61.53
CA LEU A 5 -24.14 -1.77 -60.57
C LEU A 5 -24.00 -2.65 -59.32
N SER A 6 -22.80 -3.22 -59.12
CA SER A 6 -22.48 -4.00 -57.88
C SER A 6 -22.09 -3.03 -56.76
N PHE A 7 -22.92 -2.95 -55.73
CA PHE A 7 -22.58 -2.26 -54.49
C PHE A 7 -21.76 -3.21 -53.59
N VAL A 8 -20.50 -2.86 -53.39
CA VAL A 8 -19.63 -3.51 -52.41
C VAL A 8 -19.83 -2.83 -51.05
N LEU A 9 -20.51 -3.50 -50.12
CA LEU A 9 -20.70 -3.04 -48.75
C LEU A 9 -19.44 -3.37 -47.95
N TYR A 10 -18.64 -2.33 -47.62
CA TYR A 10 -17.51 -2.46 -46.71
C TYR A 10 -18.04 -2.55 -45.28
N LEU A 11 -18.03 -3.74 -44.71
CA LEU A 11 -18.20 -3.94 -43.26
C LEU A 11 -16.90 -3.55 -42.55
N LEU A 12 -16.88 -2.34 -41.96
CA LEU A 12 -15.85 -1.96 -41.04
C LEU A 12 -15.94 -2.83 -39.78
N PRO A 13 -14.86 -3.48 -39.32
CA PRO A 13 -14.88 -4.18 -38.05
C PRO A 13 -15.06 -3.18 -36.92
N PHE A 14 -16.20 -3.17 -36.27
CA PHE A 14 -16.36 -2.52 -34.98
C PHE A 14 -15.47 -3.26 -33.99
N ALA A 15 -14.29 -2.70 -33.67
CA ALA A 15 -13.53 -3.11 -32.52
C ALA A 15 -14.34 -2.72 -31.27
N PHE A 16 -14.94 -3.71 -30.62
CA PHE A 16 -15.48 -3.51 -29.27
C PHE A 16 -14.28 -3.18 -28.36
N VAL A 17 -14.11 -1.90 -28.06
CA VAL A 17 -13.25 -1.49 -26.94
C VAL A 17 -14.03 -1.90 -25.69
N GLU A 18 -13.61 -3.00 -25.08
CA GLU A 18 -14.11 -3.40 -23.78
C GLU A 18 -13.82 -2.25 -22.82
N ALA A 19 -14.85 -1.54 -22.37
CA ALA A 19 -14.69 -0.46 -21.40
C ALA A 19 -14.16 -1.11 -20.12
N GLN A 20 -12.89 -0.86 -19.80
CA GLN A 20 -12.31 -1.30 -18.53
C GLN A 20 -13.19 -0.77 -17.39
N SER A 21 -13.58 -1.65 -16.47
CA SER A 21 -14.30 -1.25 -15.27
C SER A 21 -13.53 -0.15 -14.55
N PRO A 22 -14.22 0.87 -14.02
CA PRO A 22 -13.57 1.99 -13.35
C PRO A 22 -12.72 1.49 -12.17
N LEU A 23 -11.43 1.83 -12.14
CA LEU A 23 -10.50 1.42 -11.11
C LEU A 23 -10.68 2.27 -9.84
N HIS A 24 -10.93 1.63 -8.71
CA HIS A 24 -10.99 2.24 -7.39
C HIS A 24 -9.73 1.92 -6.57
N VAL A 25 -8.97 2.95 -6.20
CA VAL A 25 -7.68 2.82 -5.51
C VAL A 25 -7.78 3.28 -4.07
N VAL A 26 -7.19 2.50 -3.16
CA VAL A 26 -7.02 2.87 -1.75
C VAL A 26 -5.55 2.79 -1.36
N ALA A 27 -5.08 3.79 -0.63
CA ALA A 27 -3.75 3.81 -0.03
C ALA A 27 -3.84 3.72 1.50
N LEU A 28 -3.07 2.80 2.07
CA LEU A 28 -2.85 2.65 3.51
C LEU A 28 -1.38 2.91 3.81
N GLY A 29 -1.06 3.38 5.00
CA GLY A 29 0.34 3.59 5.32
C GLY A 29 0.61 4.55 6.48
N ASP A 30 1.87 4.96 6.55
CA ASP A 30 2.38 5.90 7.53
C ASP A 30 2.42 7.35 7.01
N SER A 31 3.25 8.21 7.62
CA SER A 31 3.36 9.63 7.28
C SER A 31 3.70 9.88 5.81
N ASN A 32 4.53 9.04 5.18
CA ASN A 32 4.90 9.23 3.78
C ASN A 32 3.73 9.05 2.82
N THR A 33 2.76 8.21 3.17
CA THR A 33 1.51 8.07 2.42
C THR A 33 0.51 9.16 2.83
N TRP A 34 0.43 9.50 4.14
CA TRP A 34 -0.45 10.53 4.68
C TRP A 34 -0.19 11.93 4.14
N LEU A 35 1.05 12.23 3.71
CA LEU A 35 1.41 13.51 3.08
C LEU A 35 0.50 13.91 1.92
N ALA A 36 -0.11 12.97 1.24
CA ALA A 36 -1.05 13.25 0.15
C ALA A 36 -2.42 13.79 0.61
N GLY A 37 -2.73 13.64 1.90
CA GLY A 37 -4.08 13.84 2.44
C GLY A 37 -5.05 12.74 2.04
N ASP A 38 -6.22 12.70 2.67
CA ASP A 38 -7.22 11.63 2.47
C ASP A 38 -7.78 11.59 1.03
N SER A 39 -7.82 12.74 0.34
CA SER A 39 -8.27 12.87 -1.06
C SER A 39 -7.16 12.66 -2.09
N CYS A 40 -5.93 12.37 -1.66
CA CYS A 40 -4.77 12.20 -2.53
C CYS A 40 -4.57 13.39 -3.48
N THR A 41 -4.45 14.61 -2.91
CA THR A 41 -4.34 15.87 -3.67
C THR A 41 -3.12 16.72 -3.32
N ASN A 42 -2.45 16.45 -2.18
CA ASN A 42 -1.24 17.18 -1.83
C ASN A 42 -0.04 16.64 -2.63
N PRO A 43 0.66 17.47 -3.42
CA PRO A 43 1.73 17.03 -4.31
C PRO A 43 2.99 16.49 -3.58
N ARG A 44 3.10 16.68 -2.26
CA ARG A 44 4.19 16.09 -1.45
C ARG A 44 3.97 14.61 -1.14
N GLY A 45 2.80 14.06 -1.42
CA GLY A 45 2.50 12.65 -1.24
C GLY A 45 2.62 11.87 -2.55
N TRP A 46 3.34 10.77 -2.53
CA TRP A 46 3.57 9.91 -3.69
C TRP A 46 2.27 9.39 -4.34
N ILE A 47 1.22 9.17 -3.54
CA ILE A 47 -0.06 8.67 -4.05
C ILE A 47 -0.79 9.73 -4.89
N THR A 48 -0.52 11.02 -4.68
CA THR A 48 -1.04 12.09 -5.55
C THR A 48 -0.47 11.94 -6.96
N VAL A 49 0.84 11.76 -7.08
CA VAL A 49 1.52 11.52 -8.37
C VAL A 49 1.02 10.22 -9.02
N PHE A 50 0.92 9.16 -8.23
CA PHE A 50 0.36 7.89 -8.71
C PHE A 50 -1.06 8.07 -9.27
N LYS A 51 -1.94 8.78 -8.55
CA LYS A 51 -3.32 9.09 -8.97
C LYS A 51 -3.35 9.86 -10.28
N GLU A 52 -2.50 10.88 -10.44
CA GLU A 52 -2.40 11.69 -11.66
C GLU A 52 -1.98 10.84 -12.87
N LEU A 53 -1.04 9.90 -12.69
CA LEU A 53 -0.55 9.02 -13.76
C LEU A 53 -1.51 7.87 -14.08
N MET A 54 -2.23 7.38 -13.08
CA MET A 54 -3.12 6.21 -13.20
C MET A 54 -4.53 6.58 -13.64
N GLN A 55 -4.97 7.80 -13.30
CA GLN A 55 -6.33 8.32 -13.56
C GLN A 55 -7.46 7.36 -13.14
N PRO A 56 -7.44 6.85 -11.89
CA PRO A 56 -8.48 5.95 -11.41
C PRO A 56 -9.82 6.69 -11.25
N ALA A 57 -10.93 5.95 -11.24
CA ALA A 57 -12.28 6.50 -10.97
C ALA A 57 -12.38 7.10 -9.56
N SER A 58 -11.67 6.51 -8.59
CA SER A 58 -11.49 7.10 -7.26
C SER A 58 -10.14 6.72 -6.67
N CYS A 59 -9.60 7.60 -5.83
CA CYS A 59 -8.38 7.37 -5.06
C CYS A 59 -8.53 8.00 -3.67
N HIS A 60 -8.44 7.20 -2.63
CA HIS A 60 -8.57 7.62 -1.24
C HIS A 60 -7.42 7.09 -0.40
N SER A 61 -7.00 7.85 0.61
CA SER A 61 -5.98 7.43 1.56
C SER A 61 -6.56 7.38 2.98
N TYR A 62 -6.30 6.28 3.68
CA TYR A 62 -6.59 6.10 5.10
C TYR A 62 -5.32 6.20 5.96
N ALA A 63 -4.17 6.47 5.32
CA ALA A 63 -2.88 6.58 5.99
C ALA A 63 -2.87 7.63 7.11
N ARG A 64 -2.07 7.40 8.15
CA ARG A 64 -1.91 8.35 9.26
C ARG A 64 -0.45 8.49 9.66
N SER A 65 -0.06 9.72 9.98
CA SER A 65 1.30 10.02 10.45
C SER A 65 1.62 9.21 11.70
N GLY A 66 2.80 8.57 11.73
CA GLY A 66 3.24 7.75 12.86
C GLY A 66 2.61 6.35 12.94
N ALA A 67 1.82 5.95 11.95
CA ALA A 67 1.21 4.61 11.94
C ALA A 67 2.27 3.52 11.81
N THR A 68 2.02 2.37 12.47
CA THR A 68 2.84 1.15 12.41
C THR A 68 2.03 -0.02 11.85
N TRP A 69 2.72 -1.03 11.34
CA TRP A 69 2.13 -2.34 11.14
C TRP A 69 1.87 -3.02 12.47
N THR A 70 2.89 -3.01 13.34
CA THR A 70 2.93 -3.75 14.61
C THR A 70 1.98 -3.17 15.64
N HIS A 71 1.32 -4.04 16.36
CA HIS A 71 0.42 -3.72 17.45
C HIS A 71 1.12 -3.79 18.81
N THR A 72 0.45 -3.31 19.84
CA THR A 72 0.82 -3.46 21.25
C THR A 72 -0.27 -4.21 21.99
N GLU A 73 -0.03 -4.51 23.26
CA GLU A 73 -1.06 -5.10 24.16
C GLU A 73 -2.26 -4.18 24.39
N ALA A 74 -2.09 -2.87 24.17
CA ALA A 74 -3.16 -1.88 24.29
C ALA A 74 -3.89 -1.61 22.97
N THR A 75 -3.41 -2.15 21.84
CA THR A 75 -4.04 -1.94 20.54
C THR A 75 -5.45 -2.52 20.48
N LYS A 76 -6.39 -1.68 20.10
CA LYS A 76 -7.80 -2.02 19.94
C LYS A 76 -8.40 -1.34 18.72
N TYR A 77 -9.61 -1.75 18.37
CA TYR A 77 -10.39 -1.02 17.39
C TYR A 77 -10.67 0.42 17.87
N ASN A 78 -10.40 1.38 17.00
CA ASN A 78 -10.63 2.79 17.27
C ASN A 78 -11.15 3.48 15.98
N PRO A 79 -12.43 3.90 15.96
CA PRO A 79 -13.04 4.51 14.77
C PRO A 79 -12.51 5.92 14.46
N LYS A 80 -11.76 6.55 15.37
CA LYS A 80 -11.26 7.90 15.18
C LYS A 80 -10.25 7.96 14.03
N GLU A 81 -10.39 8.97 13.18
CA GLU A 81 -9.43 9.21 12.10
C GLU A 81 -8.10 9.77 12.61
N ASN A 82 -8.17 10.72 13.54
CA ASN A 82 -7.01 11.39 14.11
C ASN A 82 -6.61 10.71 15.43
N ILE A 83 -5.80 9.66 15.30
CA ILE A 83 -5.18 8.97 16.43
C ILE A 83 -3.83 9.62 16.71
N GLU A 84 -3.44 9.65 17.98
CA GLU A 84 -2.14 10.18 18.40
C GLU A 84 -0.99 9.54 17.60
N VAL A 85 -0.04 10.37 17.16
CA VAL A 85 1.18 9.90 16.46
C VAL A 85 1.92 8.88 17.32
N LEU A 86 2.20 7.70 16.77
CA LEU A 86 2.78 6.55 17.49
C LEU A 86 1.92 6.00 18.64
N GLY A 87 0.66 6.40 18.74
CA GLY A 87 -0.29 5.82 19.67
C GLY A 87 -0.52 4.33 19.41
N ASP A 88 -0.99 3.60 20.43
CA ASP A 88 -1.20 2.15 20.35
C ASP A 88 -2.23 1.75 19.29
N ASP A 89 -3.22 2.62 19.06
CA ASP A 89 -4.27 2.43 18.06
C ASP A 89 -3.90 3.02 16.68
N ASN A 90 -2.76 3.72 16.55
CA ASN A 90 -2.32 4.28 15.28
C ASN A 90 -1.57 3.23 14.46
N VAL A 91 -2.32 2.29 13.94
CA VAL A 91 -1.84 1.09 13.23
C VAL A 91 -2.61 0.86 11.93
N ILE A 92 -2.01 0.10 11.01
CA ILE A 92 -2.65 -0.25 9.73
C ILE A 92 -4.01 -0.92 9.95
N TYR A 93 -4.16 -1.73 11.00
CA TYR A 93 -5.44 -2.36 11.35
C TYR A 93 -6.59 -1.36 11.43
N ASN A 94 -6.42 -0.24 12.12
CA ASN A 94 -7.49 0.75 12.25
C ASN A 94 -7.77 1.49 10.93
N GLN A 95 -6.79 1.59 10.03
CA GLN A 95 -7.02 2.09 8.66
C GLN A 95 -7.87 1.11 7.85
N VAL A 96 -7.59 -0.19 7.95
CA VAL A 96 -8.38 -1.27 7.33
C VAL A 96 -9.81 -1.27 7.87
N MET A 97 -9.98 -1.09 9.17
CA MET A 97 -11.32 -1.09 9.78
C MET A 97 -12.14 0.12 9.32
N ARG A 98 -11.58 1.33 9.25
CA ARG A 98 -12.27 2.51 8.70
C ARG A 98 -12.65 2.32 7.23
N LEU A 99 -11.75 1.76 6.41
CA LEU A 99 -12.07 1.40 5.02
C LEU A 99 -13.27 0.43 4.95
N ARG A 100 -13.27 -0.61 5.79
CA ARG A 100 -14.38 -1.59 5.84
C ARG A 100 -15.70 -0.93 6.21
N GLU A 101 -15.69 -0.04 7.19
CA GLU A 101 -16.89 0.72 7.62
C GLU A 101 -17.41 1.62 6.50
N ASP A 102 -16.54 2.35 5.84
CA ASP A 102 -16.91 3.22 4.72
C ASP A 102 -17.52 2.43 3.55
N CYS A 103 -16.93 1.29 3.20
CA CYS A 103 -17.49 0.41 2.18
C CYS A 103 -18.83 -0.19 2.62
N ALA A 104 -18.95 -0.64 3.86
CA ALA A 104 -20.20 -1.19 4.40
C ALA A 104 -21.33 -0.15 4.46
N ALA A 105 -20.99 1.10 4.77
CA ALA A 105 -21.93 2.22 4.76
C ALA A 105 -22.27 2.72 3.33
N GLY A 106 -21.62 2.21 2.28
CA GLY A 106 -21.77 2.68 0.91
C GLY A 106 -21.20 4.09 0.66
N SER A 107 -20.44 4.65 1.58
CA SER A 107 -19.79 5.96 1.45
C SER A 107 -18.60 5.95 0.52
N LYS A 108 -17.97 4.78 0.33
CA LYS A 108 -16.87 4.51 -0.59
C LYS A 108 -17.09 3.23 -1.37
N PRO A 109 -16.66 3.18 -2.63
CA PRO A 109 -16.69 1.94 -3.40
C PRO A 109 -15.72 0.90 -2.83
N LEU A 110 -15.98 -0.38 -3.09
CA LEU A 110 -14.99 -1.43 -2.83
C LEU A 110 -13.72 -1.15 -3.66
N PRO A 111 -12.54 -1.23 -3.04
CA PRO A 111 -11.29 -1.00 -3.78
C PRO A 111 -10.94 -2.19 -4.69
N ASP A 112 -10.48 -1.88 -5.92
CA ASP A 112 -9.90 -2.86 -6.84
C ASP A 112 -8.39 -3.00 -6.64
N LEU A 113 -7.75 -1.91 -6.21
CA LEU A 113 -6.32 -1.84 -5.93
C LEU A 113 -6.07 -1.20 -4.57
N ILE A 114 -5.35 -1.93 -3.71
CA ILE A 114 -4.96 -1.48 -2.37
C ILE A 114 -3.44 -1.42 -2.31
N LEU A 115 -2.89 -0.23 -2.06
CA LEU A 115 -1.46 0.03 -1.94
C LEU A 115 -1.13 0.30 -0.47
N ILE A 116 -0.21 -0.49 0.11
CA ILE A 116 0.13 -0.37 1.54
C ILE A 116 1.62 -0.08 1.68
N MET A 117 1.98 1.14 2.09
CA MET A 117 3.36 1.55 2.35
C MET A 117 3.51 1.98 3.79
N ALA A 118 4.10 1.13 4.61
CA ALA A 118 4.40 1.37 6.03
C ALA A 118 5.59 0.51 6.48
N GLY A 119 6.11 0.82 7.68
CA GLY A 119 7.25 0.12 8.27
C GLY A 119 8.36 1.07 8.74
N THR A 120 8.34 2.33 8.33
CA THR A 120 9.27 3.35 8.79
C THR A 120 9.22 3.49 10.31
N ASN A 121 8.02 3.56 10.87
CA ASN A 121 7.82 3.73 12.32
C ASN A 121 8.07 2.45 13.10
N ASP A 122 7.80 1.29 12.53
CA ASP A 122 8.16 -0.03 13.11
C ASP A 122 9.68 -0.14 13.30
N THR A 123 10.44 0.42 12.35
CA THR A 123 11.90 0.45 12.41
C THR A 123 12.41 1.53 13.36
N TRP A 124 11.98 2.76 13.16
CA TRP A 124 12.51 3.92 13.89
C TRP A 124 12.16 3.89 15.37
N PHE A 125 10.96 3.44 15.69
CA PHE A 125 10.46 3.38 17.07
C PHE A 125 10.30 1.94 17.58
N SER A 126 11.17 1.03 17.12
CA SER A 126 11.13 -0.40 17.48
C SER A 126 11.18 -0.65 19.00
N ALA A 127 11.79 0.23 19.79
CA ALA A 127 11.75 0.16 21.25
C ALA A 127 10.33 0.25 21.83
N ARG A 128 9.39 0.89 21.14
CA ARG A 128 7.96 0.95 21.53
C ARG A 128 7.17 -0.29 21.07
N ARG A 129 7.79 -1.12 20.25
CA ARG A 129 7.20 -2.34 19.65
C ARG A 129 8.16 -3.53 19.85
N PRO A 130 8.47 -3.91 21.11
CA PRO A 130 9.53 -4.88 21.40
C PRO A 130 9.29 -6.27 20.79
N LYS A 131 8.03 -6.59 20.48
CA LYS A 131 7.66 -7.86 19.85
C LYS A 131 7.65 -7.81 18.31
N ALA A 132 7.99 -6.68 17.68
CA ALA A 132 7.90 -6.51 16.22
C ALA A 132 8.64 -7.61 15.44
N PHE A 133 9.79 -8.07 15.91
CA PHE A 133 10.63 -9.05 15.21
C PHE A 133 10.76 -10.38 15.96
N THR A 134 9.76 -10.76 16.77
CA THR A 134 9.76 -12.03 17.52
C THR A 134 9.28 -13.22 16.71
N GLN A 135 8.66 -13.00 15.56
CA GLN A 135 8.21 -14.04 14.64
C GLN A 135 8.71 -13.73 13.23
N THR A 136 9.13 -14.75 12.52
CA THR A 136 9.50 -14.65 11.10
C THR A 136 8.27 -14.74 10.20
N ALA A 137 8.39 -14.25 8.95
CA ALA A 137 7.36 -14.43 7.95
C ALA A 137 7.02 -15.90 7.70
N SER A 138 8.03 -16.76 7.72
CA SER A 138 7.87 -18.22 7.54
C SER A 138 7.02 -18.86 8.64
N GLU A 139 7.25 -18.50 9.91
CA GLU A 139 6.46 -19.01 11.05
C GLU A 139 5.00 -18.57 10.97
N VAL A 140 4.77 -17.35 10.48
CA VAL A 140 3.44 -16.74 10.44
C VAL A 140 2.68 -17.11 9.17
N CYS A 141 3.31 -17.07 7.99
CA CYS A 141 2.59 -17.11 6.71
C CYS A 141 2.57 -18.50 6.05
N LYS A 142 3.39 -19.46 6.45
CA LYS A 142 3.36 -20.81 5.86
C LYS A 142 2.17 -21.65 6.33
N ASP A 143 1.77 -21.53 7.58
CA ASP A 143 0.57 -22.21 8.09
C ASP A 143 -0.67 -21.37 7.72
N THR A 144 -1.42 -21.83 6.74
CA THR A 144 -2.66 -21.20 6.29
C THR A 144 -3.92 -21.84 6.92
N GLN A 145 -3.78 -22.84 7.77
CA GLN A 145 -4.92 -23.54 8.38
C GLN A 145 -5.59 -22.69 9.46
N THR A 146 -4.80 -21.87 10.17
CA THR A 146 -5.33 -20.95 11.19
C THR A 146 -5.36 -19.53 10.66
N ALA A 147 -6.55 -18.96 10.46
CA ALA A 147 -6.68 -17.58 10.01
C ALA A 147 -6.30 -16.61 11.14
N TYR A 148 -5.46 -15.62 10.81
CA TYR A 148 -5.09 -14.55 11.75
C TYR A 148 -6.23 -13.55 11.95
N SER A 149 -7.09 -13.38 10.96
CA SER A 149 -8.25 -12.47 11.02
C SER A 149 -9.27 -12.77 12.15
N HIS A 150 -9.15 -13.93 12.82
CA HIS A 150 -9.95 -14.27 13.99
C HIS A 150 -9.35 -13.78 15.32
N LEU A 151 -8.06 -13.40 15.30
CA LEU A 151 -7.39 -12.89 16.49
C LEU A 151 -7.88 -11.48 16.84
N GLN A 152 -7.76 -11.13 18.12
CA GLN A 152 -7.93 -9.74 18.53
C GLN A 152 -6.67 -8.93 18.15
N PRO A 153 -6.79 -7.64 17.84
CA PRO A 153 -5.62 -6.85 17.39
C PRO A 153 -4.45 -6.88 18.39
N HIS A 154 -4.71 -6.84 19.69
CA HIS A 154 -3.66 -6.88 20.71
C HIS A 154 -2.90 -8.22 20.80
N GLU A 155 -3.40 -9.28 20.18
CA GLU A 155 -2.73 -10.59 20.10
C GLU A 155 -1.70 -10.64 18.95
N VAL A 156 -1.79 -9.72 17.98
CA VAL A 156 -0.98 -9.69 16.75
C VAL A 156 0.12 -8.65 16.88
N GLN A 157 1.19 -8.96 17.62
CA GLN A 157 2.22 -7.97 17.97
C GLN A 157 3.50 -8.04 17.11
N SER A 158 3.70 -9.10 16.32
CA SER A 158 4.84 -9.18 15.40
C SER A 158 4.55 -8.47 14.07
N LEU A 159 5.60 -7.98 13.41
CA LEU A 159 5.49 -7.35 12.08
C LEU A 159 4.91 -8.34 11.07
N ALA A 160 5.45 -9.56 11.02
CA ALA A 160 4.95 -10.60 10.13
C ALA A 160 3.47 -10.93 10.39
N GLY A 161 3.10 -11.07 11.67
CA GLY A 161 1.71 -11.29 12.08
C GLY A 161 0.79 -10.16 11.65
N ALA A 162 1.20 -8.91 11.85
CA ALA A 162 0.41 -7.75 11.49
C ALA A 162 0.23 -7.60 9.98
N VAL A 163 1.26 -7.88 9.17
CA VAL A 163 1.15 -7.91 7.71
C VAL A 163 0.12 -8.95 7.28
N ARG A 164 0.25 -10.21 7.74
CA ARG A 164 -0.70 -11.27 7.43
C ARG A 164 -2.12 -10.92 7.85
N TYR A 165 -2.29 -10.49 9.09
CA TYR A 165 -3.59 -10.13 9.68
C TYR A 165 -4.35 -9.11 8.83
N ASN A 166 -3.69 -8.01 8.49
CA ASN A 166 -4.31 -6.96 7.69
C ASN A 166 -4.61 -7.41 6.25
N CYS A 167 -3.74 -8.20 5.64
CA CYS A 167 -3.98 -8.76 4.31
C CYS A 167 -5.18 -9.71 4.30
N GLU A 168 -5.37 -10.54 5.34
CA GLU A 168 -6.55 -11.39 5.47
C GLU A 168 -7.84 -10.56 5.62
N LEU A 169 -7.83 -9.52 6.47
CA LEU A 169 -8.97 -8.62 6.63
C LEU A 169 -9.35 -7.91 5.33
N LEU A 170 -8.36 -7.49 4.53
CA LEU A 170 -8.59 -6.86 3.22
C LEU A 170 -9.12 -7.86 2.18
N ARG A 171 -8.64 -9.10 2.18
CA ARG A 171 -9.20 -10.17 1.34
C ARG A 171 -10.65 -10.51 1.69
N MET A 172 -11.00 -10.43 2.98
CA MET A 172 -12.40 -10.58 3.42
C MET A 172 -13.28 -9.43 2.95
N LEU A 173 -12.72 -8.20 2.84
CA LEU A 173 -13.45 -7.04 2.34
C LEU A 173 -13.74 -7.17 0.84
N ASN A 174 -12.73 -7.44 0.04
CA ASN A 174 -12.86 -7.70 -1.39
C ASN A 174 -11.86 -8.78 -1.85
N PRO A 175 -12.30 -10.03 -2.03
CA PRO A 175 -11.42 -11.11 -2.50
C PRO A 175 -10.80 -10.88 -3.89
N SER A 176 -11.42 -10.03 -4.71
CA SER A 176 -10.96 -9.70 -6.06
C SER A 176 -9.97 -8.52 -6.08
N ALA A 177 -9.79 -7.81 -4.95
CA ALA A 177 -8.86 -6.69 -4.90
C ALA A 177 -7.41 -7.15 -5.04
N THR A 178 -6.64 -6.41 -5.82
CA THR A 178 -5.18 -6.54 -5.84
C THR A 178 -4.59 -5.79 -4.66
N ILE A 179 -3.99 -6.51 -3.70
CA ILE A 179 -3.26 -5.92 -2.58
C ILE A 179 -1.78 -5.89 -2.95
N VAL A 180 -1.16 -4.72 -2.90
CA VAL A 180 0.28 -4.53 -3.17
C VAL A 180 0.96 -4.07 -1.90
N LEU A 181 1.94 -4.84 -1.44
CA LEU A 181 2.79 -4.46 -0.31
C LEU A 181 3.97 -3.64 -0.83
N ILE A 182 4.22 -2.51 -0.20
CA ILE A 182 5.31 -1.61 -0.56
C ILE A 182 6.20 -1.44 0.66
N THR A 183 7.49 -1.78 0.53
CA THR A 183 8.43 -1.59 1.64
C THR A 183 8.68 -0.11 1.90
N PRO A 184 9.03 0.30 3.14
CA PRO A 184 9.38 1.68 3.42
C PRO A 184 10.65 2.10 2.64
N MET A 185 10.75 3.38 2.32
CA MET A 185 11.98 3.97 1.76
C MET A 185 13.10 3.99 2.80
N GLN A 186 14.34 4.14 2.35
CA GLN A 186 15.47 4.47 3.24
C GLN A 186 15.26 5.85 3.89
N ALA A 187 15.70 5.98 5.14
CA ALA A 187 15.58 7.21 5.91
C ALA A 187 16.86 7.49 6.71
N THR A 188 17.17 8.78 6.93
CA THR A 188 18.41 9.17 7.66
C THR A 188 18.35 8.87 9.15
N LYS A 189 17.15 8.73 9.72
CA LYS A 189 16.91 8.55 11.16
C LYS A 189 17.11 7.13 11.67
N VAL A 190 17.23 6.15 10.77
CA VAL A 190 17.49 4.74 11.07
C VAL A 190 18.61 4.20 10.22
N SER A 191 19.25 3.11 10.65
CA SER A 191 20.28 2.48 9.84
C SER A 191 19.67 1.83 8.60
N GLU A 192 20.45 1.76 7.53
CA GLU A 192 20.07 1.07 6.30
C GLU A 192 19.74 -0.40 6.56
N GLU A 193 20.55 -1.07 7.37
CA GLU A 193 20.35 -2.46 7.76
C GLU A 193 19.01 -2.69 8.48
N ALA A 194 18.66 -1.83 9.44
CA ALA A 194 17.40 -1.93 10.17
C ALA A 194 16.18 -1.72 9.23
N MET A 195 16.28 -0.78 8.29
CA MET A 195 15.23 -0.54 7.31
C MET A 195 15.08 -1.73 6.34
N ARG A 196 16.20 -2.29 5.86
CA ARG A 196 16.20 -3.50 5.03
C ARG A 196 15.59 -4.69 5.75
N LYS A 197 15.94 -4.91 7.03
CA LYS A 197 15.33 -5.97 7.85
C LYS A 197 13.81 -5.87 7.88
N THR A 198 13.27 -4.66 8.08
CA THR A 198 11.82 -4.43 8.03
C THR A 198 11.25 -4.71 6.65
N GLY A 199 11.90 -4.21 5.60
CA GLY A 199 11.53 -4.46 4.20
C GLY A 199 11.56 -5.95 3.85
N ASP A 200 12.55 -6.70 4.33
CA ASP A 200 12.68 -8.14 4.10
C ASP A 200 11.52 -8.93 4.71
N VAL A 201 11.12 -8.61 5.95
CA VAL A 201 9.97 -9.26 6.59
C VAL A 201 8.68 -8.99 5.80
N ILE A 202 8.44 -7.73 5.38
CA ILE A 202 7.26 -7.37 4.60
C ILE A 202 7.27 -8.10 3.24
N ALA A 203 8.43 -8.12 2.57
CA ALA A 203 8.57 -8.76 1.27
C ALA A 203 8.39 -10.28 1.36
N GLU A 204 8.97 -10.93 2.37
CA GLU A 204 8.82 -12.37 2.58
C GLU A 204 7.37 -12.74 2.90
N CYS A 205 6.67 -11.96 3.74
CA CYS A 205 5.23 -12.13 3.96
C CYS A 205 4.46 -12.05 2.65
N GLY A 206 4.73 -11.04 1.83
CA GLY A 206 4.08 -10.89 0.53
C GLY A 206 4.31 -12.09 -0.39
N HIS A 207 5.54 -12.61 -0.47
CA HIS A 207 5.84 -13.81 -1.26
C HIS A 207 5.06 -15.03 -0.77
N LEU A 208 5.04 -15.27 0.55
CA LEU A 208 4.34 -16.41 1.13
C LEU A 208 2.81 -16.29 1.04
N LEU A 209 2.29 -15.07 1.03
CA LEU A 209 0.87 -14.77 0.85
C LEU A 209 0.45 -14.61 -0.63
N HIS A 210 1.37 -14.82 -1.58
CA HIS A 210 1.15 -14.63 -3.02
C HIS A 210 0.62 -13.23 -3.37
N LEU A 211 1.20 -12.19 -2.74
CA LEU A 211 0.90 -10.79 -3.00
C LEU A 211 2.03 -10.12 -3.78
N PRO A 212 1.71 -9.20 -4.70
CA PRO A 212 2.71 -8.33 -5.33
C PRO A 212 3.46 -7.48 -4.31
N ILE A 213 4.78 -7.32 -4.54
CA ILE A 213 5.66 -6.55 -3.68
C ILE A 213 6.40 -5.51 -4.50
N ILE A 214 6.48 -4.29 -3.96
CA ILE A 214 7.32 -3.22 -4.49
C ILE A 214 8.35 -2.88 -3.41
N ARG A 215 9.63 -3.15 -3.69
CA ARG A 215 10.73 -2.76 -2.82
C ARG A 215 11.10 -1.29 -3.11
N LEU A 216 11.04 -0.43 -2.09
CA LEU A 216 11.52 0.95 -2.13
C LEU A 216 12.79 1.16 -1.29
N ASP A 217 13.11 0.24 -0.40
CA ASP A 217 14.34 0.24 0.41
C ASP A 217 15.60 -0.04 -0.43
N ASP A 218 15.43 -0.52 -1.67
CA ASP A 218 16.51 -0.78 -2.62
C ASP A 218 16.59 0.26 -3.75
N VAL A 219 15.59 1.12 -3.91
CA VAL A 219 15.41 1.95 -5.12
C VAL A 219 15.12 3.40 -4.76
N GLY A 220 15.81 4.30 -5.44
CA GLY A 220 15.49 5.73 -5.45
C GLY A 220 16.08 6.48 -4.28
N ILE A 221 15.34 6.63 -3.18
CA ILE A 221 15.78 7.42 -2.02
C ILE A 221 16.68 6.59 -1.13
N THR A 222 17.96 6.95 -1.08
CA THR A 222 18.95 6.27 -0.24
C THR A 222 19.32 7.08 0.98
N ARG A 223 19.57 6.40 2.11
CA ARG A 223 20.03 7.04 3.34
C ARG A 223 21.31 7.85 3.12
N LYS A 224 22.30 7.27 2.43
CA LYS A 224 23.59 7.90 2.15
C LYS A 224 23.44 9.22 1.39
N GLN A 225 22.58 9.25 0.37
CA GLN A 225 22.31 10.45 -0.41
C GLN A 225 21.65 11.54 0.41
N GLU A 226 20.58 11.20 1.15
CA GLU A 226 19.84 12.15 1.97
C GLU A 226 20.67 12.68 3.17
N GLN A 227 21.65 11.92 3.65
CA GLN A 227 22.60 12.42 4.66
C GLN A 227 23.58 13.46 4.12
N GLN A 228 23.91 13.40 2.83
CA GLN A 228 24.77 14.38 2.19
C GLN A 228 23.99 15.63 1.79
N HIS A 229 22.85 15.45 1.16
CA HIS A 229 21.96 16.50 0.70
C HIS A 229 20.52 16.00 0.76
N LEU A 230 19.62 16.78 1.34
CA LEU A 230 18.19 16.48 1.34
C LEU A 230 17.60 16.70 -0.08
N THR A 231 17.86 15.76 -0.98
CA THR A 231 17.47 15.85 -2.39
C THR A 231 15.99 15.50 -2.58
N TYR A 232 15.54 14.42 -1.94
CA TYR A 232 14.20 13.86 -2.12
C TYR A 232 13.32 13.96 -0.86
N THR A 233 13.88 14.39 0.24
CA THR A 233 13.16 14.55 1.50
C THR A 233 13.31 15.96 2.06
N THR A 234 12.39 16.34 2.97
CA THR A 234 12.47 17.61 3.69
C THR A 234 13.29 17.53 4.97
N ASP A 235 13.42 16.33 5.55
CA ASP A 235 13.99 16.09 6.87
C ASP A 235 14.77 14.77 6.99
N GLY A 236 15.02 14.14 5.85
CA GLY A 236 15.66 12.82 5.76
C GLY A 236 14.68 11.64 5.93
N VAL A 237 13.38 11.89 6.03
CA VAL A 237 12.32 10.87 6.19
C VAL A 237 11.14 11.13 5.26
N HIS A 238 10.61 12.36 5.29
CA HIS A 238 9.39 12.72 4.57
C HIS A 238 9.70 13.32 3.21
N THR A 239 9.06 12.83 2.18
CA THR A 239 9.26 13.28 0.81
C THR A 239 9.03 14.79 0.64
N ASN A 240 9.85 15.41 -0.18
CA ASN A 240 9.57 16.68 -0.84
C ASN A 240 8.86 16.41 -2.19
N LEU A 241 8.68 17.43 -3.02
CA LEU A 241 8.01 17.28 -4.32
C LEU A 241 8.73 16.29 -5.26
N GLU A 242 10.05 16.37 -5.32
CA GLU A 242 10.87 15.49 -6.18
C GLU A 242 10.84 14.05 -5.67
N GLY A 243 10.90 13.86 -4.35
CA GLY A 243 10.79 12.53 -3.76
C GLY A 243 9.41 11.91 -3.96
N ALA A 244 8.35 12.69 -3.80
CA ALA A 244 6.99 12.25 -4.06
C ALA A 244 6.82 11.80 -5.53
N ARG A 245 7.38 12.56 -6.46
CA ARG A 245 7.38 12.26 -7.88
C ARG A 245 8.14 10.95 -8.17
N LEU A 246 9.37 10.84 -7.70
CA LEU A 246 10.21 9.64 -7.89
C LEU A 246 9.49 8.38 -7.39
N VAL A 247 8.93 8.43 -6.18
CA VAL A 247 8.23 7.29 -5.56
C VAL A 247 6.94 6.97 -6.30
N GLY A 248 6.12 7.99 -6.61
CA GLY A 248 4.85 7.79 -7.33
C GLY A 248 5.03 7.21 -8.73
N GLU A 249 6.01 7.71 -9.50
CA GLU A 249 6.37 7.18 -10.82
C GLU A 249 6.89 5.73 -10.72
N THR A 250 7.74 5.45 -9.73
CA THR A 250 8.27 4.10 -9.48
C THR A 250 7.15 3.11 -9.17
N ILE A 251 6.25 3.46 -8.27
CA ILE A 251 5.12 2.60 -7.89
C ILE A 251 4.20 2.38 -9.10
N LYS A 252 3.88 3.43 -9.85
CA LYS A 252 3.04 3.35 -11.05
C LYS A 252 3.64 2.39 -12.09
N LEU A 253 4.91 2.52 -12.39
CA LEU A 253 5.61 1.64 -13.34
C LEU A 253 5.57 0.17 -12.89
N LYS A 254 5.78 -0.08 -11.60
CA LYS A 254 5.71 -1.45 -11.03
C LYS A 254 4.29 -2.01 -11.08
N VAL A 255 3.28 -1.22 -10.73
CA VAL A 255 1.87 -1.64 -10.82
C VAL A 255 1.47 -1.98 -12.25
N ASP A 256 1.88 -1.19 -13.24
CA ASP A 256 1.63 -1.51 -14.65
C ASP A 256 2.25 -2.86 -15.04
N SER A 257 3.45 -3.16 -14.56
CA SER A 257 4.11 -4.43 -14.85
C SER A 257 3.37 -5.66 -14.29
N LEU A 258 2.53 -5.47 -13.26
CA LEU A 258 1.69 -6.53 -12.71
C LEU A 258 0.52 -6.88 -13.63
N LYS A 259 -0.05 -5.89 -14.32
CA LYS A 259 -1.19 -6.10 -15.24
C LYS A 259 -0.81 -6.97 -16.45
N PHE A 260 0.41 -6.88 -16.94
CA PHE A 260 0.88 -7.69 -18.07
C PHE A 260 1.13 -9.17 -17.75
N LYS A 261 1.25 -9.53 -16.46
CA LYS A 261 1.44 -10.92 -16.03
C LYS A 261 0.13 -11.72 -15.90
N VAL A 262 -1.01 -11.04 -15.91
CA VAL A 262 -2.33 -11.66 -15.75
C VAL A 262 -2.98 -11.96 -17.11
N SER A 263 -2.43 -11.47 -18.22
CA SER A 263 -3.00 -11.58 -19.58
C SER A 263 -2.28 -12.59 -20.49
N LEU A 264 -1.38 -13.42 -19.94
CA LEU A 264 -0.70 -14.53 -20.63
C LEU A 264 -1.04 -15.85 -19.96
#